data_ee2ff6ce790b776a717ebbc9f74af580
#
_entry.id   ee2ff6ce790b776a717ebbc9f74af580
#
_cell.length_a   1.000
_cell.length_b   1.000
_cell.length_c   1.000
_cell.angle_alpha   90.00
_cell.angle_beta   90.00
_cell.angle_gamma   90.00
#
_symmetry.space_group_name_H-M   'P 1'
#
loop_
_entity.id
_entity.type
_entity.pdbx_description
1 polymer ?
#
loop_
_entity_poly.entity_id
_entity_poly.type
_entity_poly.pdbx_seq_one_letter_code
_entity_poly.pdbx_strand_id
1 'polypeptide(L)'
;MNRKQYKILLVILIAIVIINTAFIISADSNVYSTEEIGTNVNGTVYKITAGNNQSEDVVTLILGIHPREHQIHEAVNSTLAEICGEDGSQNLTKKYVVYYVDINDNITSREDTRPAGEGLASQFIVPNIKSDNPFIVVDIHEIDATYEYANFIYSISNTTEGNEYAQEIAEKIDVAQFNFTEGTSPEKVTIPIAEQGVTTLLFETSTINSYDEKMDVARSLIYALDNLQPRWALWKQIGEF
;
A
#
# COMPACT_ATOMS: atom_id res chain seq x y z
N MET A 1 21.55 -51.07 13.49
CA MET A 1 21.70 -50.06 12.44
C MET A 1 23.17 -49.91 12.11
N ASN A 2 23.56 -50.04 10.85
CA ASN A 2 24.97 -49.86 10.48
C ASN A 2 25.34 -48.36 10.33
N ARG A 3 26.65 -48.07 10.30
CA ARG A 3 27.17 -46.69 10.26
C ARG A 3 26.67 -45.89 9.05
N LYS A 4 26.34 -46.56 7.93
CA LYS A 4 25.79 -45.91 6.72
C LYS A 4 24.33 -45.51 6.92
N GLN A 5 23.52 -46.39 7.54
CA GLN A 5 22.11 -46.12 7.86
C GLN A 5 21.99 -44.96 8.88
N TYR A 6 22.88 -44.92 9.88
CA TYR A 6 22.90 -43.79 10.83
C TYR A 6 23.19 -42.43 10.17
N LYS A 7 24.16 -42.41 9.25
CA LYS A 7 24.47 -41.16 8.50
C LYS A 7 23.29 -40.69 7.65
N ILE A 8 22.59 -41.61 6.98
CA ILE A 8 21.41 -41.30 6.16
C ILE A 8 20.29 -40.73 7.05
N LEU A 9 20.03 -41.36 8.19
CA LEU A 9 19.00 -40.90 9.14
C LEU A 9 19.32 -39.51 9.69
N LEU A 10 20.59 -39.25 10.01
CA LEU A 10 21.02 -37.94 10.50
C LEU A 10 20.82 -36.85 9.44
N VAL A 11 21.15 -37.11 8.17
CA VAL A 11 20.94 -36.17 7.07
C VAL A 11 19.46 -35.88 6.88
N ILE A 12 18.60 -36.90 6.94
CA ILE A 12 17.14 -36.72 6.84
C ILE A 12 16.64 -35.85 8.01
N LEU A 13 17.10 -36.11 9.23
CA LEU A 13 16.68 -35.37 10.41
C LEU A 13 17.11 -33.88 10.32
N ILE A 14 18.33 -33.62 9.86
CA ILE A 14 18.82 -32.25 9.65
C ILE A 14 17.99 -31.57 8.58
N ALA A 15 17.67 -32.24 7.47
CA ALA A 15 16.82 -31.68 6.41
C ALA A 15 15.41 -31.34 6.92
N ILE A 16 14.81 -32.19 7.73
CA ILE A 16 13.50 -31.95 8.36
C ILE A 16 13.57 -30.74 9.30
N VAL A 17 14.62 -30.63 10.10
CA VAL A 17 14.79 -29.46 11.00
C VAL A 17 14.95 -28.19 10.20
N ILE A 18 15.77 -28.17 9.14
CA ILE A 18 15.96 -26.99 8.27
C ILE A 18 14.64 -26.58 7.60
N ILE A 19 13.88 -27.55 7.07
CA ILE A 19 12.58 -27.28 6.41
C ILE A 19 11.59 -26.69 7.42
N ASN A 20 11.48 -27.28 8.63
CA ASN A 20 10.57 -26.76 9.66
C ASN A 20 10.99 -25.38 10.16
N THR A 21 12.30 -25.12 10.32
CA THR A 21 12.80 -23.81 10.72
C THR A 21 12.52 -22.76 9.64
N ALA A 22 12.74 -23.09 8.37
CA ALA A 22 12.41 -22.22 7.25
C ALA A 22 10.90 -21.92 7.17
N PHE A 23 10.05 -22.92 7.44
CA PHE A 23 8.59 -22.76 7.46
C PHE A 23 8.13 -21.86 8.61
N ILE A 24 8.71 -22.02 9.81
CA ILE A 24 8.42 -21.17 10.98
C ILE A 24 8.86 -19.72 10.71
N ILE A 25 10.06 -19.50 10.17
CA ILE A 25 10.55 -18.16 9.84
C ILE A 25 9.67 -17.51 8.77
N SER A 26 9.17 -18.26 7.80
CA SER A 26 8.25 -17.75 6.76
C SER A 26 6.86 -17.43 7.32
N ALA A 27 6.37 -18.18 8.32
CA ALA A 27 5.07 -17.94 8.94
C ALA A 27 5.05 -16.65 9.79
N ASP A 28 6.19 -16.28 10.42
CA ASP A 28 6.33 -15.08 11.25
C ASP A 28 6.70 -13.82 10.47
N SER A 29 6.73 -13.87 9.13
CA SER A 29 7.14 -12.72 8.32
C SER A 29 6.04 -11.68 8.09
N ASN A 30 4.76 -12.08 8.16
CA ASN A 30 3.65 -11.15 8.05
C ASN A 30 3.38 -10.47 9.38
N VAL A 31 3.30 -9.14 9.32
CA VAL A 31 3.09 -8.27 10.49
C VAL A 31 1.95 -7.31 10.22
N TYR A 32 1.36 -6.80 11.29
CA TYR A 32 0.51 -5.61 11.29
C TYR A 32 0.82 -4.80 12.55
N SER A 33 1.46 -3.66 12.39
CA SER A 33 1.88 -2.81 13.50
C SER A 33 1.73 -1.33 13.16
N THR A 34 1.44 -0.50 14.16
CA THR A 34 1.19 0.93 13.99
C THR A 34 2.13 1.73 14.90
N GLU A 35 2.70 2.81 14.36
CA GLU A 35 3.50 3.79 15.10
C GLU A 35 3.06 5.21 14.75
N GLU A 36 3.13 6.14 15.71
CA GLU A 36 2.95 7.56 15.47
C GLU A 36 4.26 8.14 14.92
N ILE A 37 4.18 8.87 13.78
CA ILE A 37 5.35 9.50 13.18
C ILE A 37 5.36 11.01 13.26
N GLY A 38 4.24 11.61 13.62
CA GLY A 38 4.17 13.06 13.82
C GLY A 38 2.78 13.54 14.19
N THR A 39 2.72 14.60 14.98
CA THR A 39 1.48 15.24 15.40
C THR A 39 1.64 16.77 15.42
N ASN A 40 0.57 17.48 15.16
CA ASN A 40 0.48 18.92 15.31
C ASN A 40 -0.95 19.34 15.71
N VAL A 41 -1.26 20.64 15.68
CA VAL A 41 -2.58 21.17 16.06
C VAL A 41 -3.73 20.68 15.18
N ASN A 42 -3.43 20.16 13.98
CA ASN A 42 -4.43 19.66 13.03
C ASN A 42 -4.72 18.18 13.17
N GLY A 43 -3.83 17.40 13.76
CA GLY A 43 -4.00 15.95 13.89
C GLY A 43 -2.69 15.19 14.01
N THR A 44 -2.76 13.88 13.75
CA THR A 44 -1.65 12.94 13.89
C THR A 44 -1.49 12.14 12.59
N VAL A 45 -0.25 11.78 12.27
CA VAL A 45 0.05 10.84 11.18
C VAL A 45 0.62 9.58 11.78
N TYR A 46 0.00 8.47 11.44
CA TYR A 46 0.44 7.13 11.80
C TYR A 46 1.12 6.45 10.62
N LYS A 47 2.10 5.62 10.92
CA LYS A 47 2.71 4.69 9.98
C LYS A 47 2.36 3.27 10.38
N ILE A 48 1.70 2.56 9.49
CA ILE A 48 1.32 1.16 9.66
C ILE A 48 2.25 0.32 8.79
N THR A 49 2.88 -0.69 9.38
CA THR A 49 3.64 -1.70 8.64
C THR A 49 2.81 -2.97 8.61
N ALA A 50 2.52 -3.47 7.39
CA ALA A 50 1.73 -4.67 7.18
C ALA A 50 2.39 -5.58 6.14
N GLY A 51 1.98 -6.86 6.09
CA GLY A 51 2.49 -7.85 5.15
C GLY A 51 3.88 -8.37 5.48
N ASN A 52 4.61 -8.82 4.47
CA ASN A 52 5.90 -9.46 4.64
C ASN A 52 7.00 -8.45 5.00
N ASN A 53 7.30 -8.30 6.28
CA ASN A 53 8.31 -7.36 6.77
C ASN A 53 9.75 -7.70 6.33
N GLN A 54 10.00 -8.88 5.79
CA GLN A 54 11.30 -9.29 5.25
C GLN A 54 11.43 -8.98 3.74
N SER A 55 10.34 -8.54 3.09
CA SER A 55 10.35 -8.21 1.67
C SER A 55 11.09 -6.89 1.41
N GLU A 56 11.93 -6.89 0.38
CA GLU A 56 12.56 -5.68 -0.17
C GLU A 56 11.58 -4.91 -1.09
N ASP A 57 10.52 -5.58 -1.56
CA ASP A 57 9.48 -4.99 -2.38
C ASP A 57 8.48 -4.25 -1.49
N VAL A 58 8.59 -2.93 -1.45
CA VAL A 58 7.75 -2.07 -0.60
C VAL A 58 6.68 -1.39 -1.43
N VAL A 59 5.41 -1.58 -1.03
CA VAL A 59 4.24 -0.83 -1.50
C VAL A 59 3.88 0.19 -0.45
N THR A 60 3.74 1.45 -0.82
CA THR A 60 3.25 2.47 0.10
C THR A 60 1.84 2.92 -0.26
N LEU A 61 0.96 3.00 0.74
CA LEU A 61 -0.39 3.52 0.62
C LEU A 61 -0.51 4.80 1.46
N ILE A 62 -1.24 5.79 0.95
CA ILE A 62 -1.55 7.02 1.69
C ILE A 62 -3.06 7.09 1.88
N LEU A 63 -3.48 7.21 3.15
CA LEU A 63 -4.87 7.20 3.57
C LEU A 63 -5.18 8.39 4.48
N GLY A 64 -6.44 8.79 4.56
CA GLY A 64 -6.93 9.73 5.57
C GLY A 64 -6.70 11.21 5.26
N ILE A 65 -6.07 11.58 4.12
CA ILE A 65 -5.80 12.99 3.80
C ILE A 65 -7.09 13.82 3.81
N HIS A 66 -8.18 13.25 3.31
CA HIS A 66 -9.48 13.89 3.29
C HIS A 66 -10.47 13.09 4.17
N PRO A 67 -10.79 13.55 5.37
CA PRO A 67 -11.54 12.74 6.35
C PRO A 67 -12.99 12.42 5.92
N ARG A 68 -13.55 13.14 4.96
CA ARG A 68 -14.89 12.81 4.43
C ARG A 68 -14.89 11.65 3.45
N GLU A 69 -13.71 11.22 3.02
CA GLU A 69 -13.45 10.09 2.15
C GLU A 69 -13.07 8.82 2.97
N HIS A 70 -13.49 8.79 4.26
CA HIS A 70 -13.02 7.83 5.26
C HIS A 70 -13.36 6.37 4.96
N GLN A 71 -14.45 6.09 4.25
CA GLN A 71 -14.90 4.71 4.07
C GLN A 71 -13.94 3.85 3.27
N ILE A 72 -13.34 4.39 2.20
CA ILE A 72 -12.32 3.64 1.47
C ILE A 72 -11.03 3.50 2.28
N HIS A 73 -10.67 4.52 3.05
CA HIS A 73 -9.50 4.47 3.91
C HIS A 73 -9.64 3.41 5.00
N GLU A 74 -10.80 3.36 5.66
CA GLU A 74 -11.15 2.32 6.63
C GLU A 74 -11.19 0.94 5.99
N ALA A 75 -11.76 0.80 4.78
CA ALA A 75 -11.84 -0.45 4.06
C ALA A 75 -10.45 -1.01 3.73
N VAL A 76 -9.53 -0.18 3.24
CA VAL A 76 -8.14 -0.57 2.93
C VAL A 76 -7.41 -0.99 4.20
N ASN A 77 -7.50 -0.18 5.26
CA ASN A 77 -6.84 -0.46 6.54
C ASN A 77 -7.38 -1.75 7.19
N SER A 78 -8.71 -1.91 7.21
CA SER A 78 -9.37 -3.12 7.75
C SER A 78 -9.00 -4.36 6.95
N THR A 79 -8.92 -4.26 5.63
CA THR A 79 -8.51 -5.38 4.77
C THR A 79 -7.06 -5.81 5.07
N LEU A 80 -6.13 -4.86 5.23
CA LEU A 80 -4.75 -5.18 5.62
C LEU A 80 -4.68 -5.82 7.01
N ALA A 81 -5.46 -5.32 7.98
CA ALA A 81 -5.55 -5.89 9.31
C ALA A 81 -6.13 -7.32 9.30
N GLU A 82 -7.16 -7.57 8.50
CA GLU A 82 -7.74 -8.91 8.32
C GLU A 82 -6.75 -9.90 7.69
N ILE A 83 -5.96 -9.45 6.71
CA ILE A 83 -5.00 -10.33 6.02
C ILE A 83 -3.78 -10.61 6.89
N CYS A 84 -3.24 -9.59 7.56
CA CYS A 84 -1.92 -9.62 8.22
C CYS A 84 -1.97 -9.60 9.74
N GLY A 85 -3.14 -9.43 10.37
CA GLY A 85 -3.30 -9.41 11.82
C GLY A 85 -3.05 -10.78 12.49
N GLU A 86 -3.16 -10.85 13.82
CA GLU A 86 -2.86 -12.05 14.62
C GLU A 86 -3.64 -13.30 14.15
N ASP A 87 -4.88 -13.09 13.67
CA ASP A 87 -5.74 -14.15 13.11
C ASP A 87 -5.71 -14.18 11.56
N GLY A 88 -4.73 -13.52 10.94
CA GLY A 88 -4.62 -13.36 9.51
C GLY A 88 -4.58 -14.71 8.77
N SER A 89 -5.47 -14.85 7.80
CA SER A 89 -5.65 -16.12 7.07
C SER A 89 -4.78 -16.24 5.82
N GLN A 90 -4.05 -15.19 5.44
CA GLN A 90 -3.28 -15.14 4.19
C GLN A 90 -1.98 -14.36 4.38
N ASN A 91 -0.98 -14.69 3.59
CA ASN A 91 0.31 -14.04 3.59
C ASN A 91 0.45 -13.16 2.36
N LEU A 92 0.71 -11.88 2.56
CA LEU A 92 1.18 -10.99 1.50
C LEU A 92 2.67 -11.26 1.23
N THR A 93 3.06 -11.12 -0.03
CA THR A 93 4.45 -11.34 -0.46
C THR A 93 5.30 -10.09 -0.29
N LYS A 94 4.65 -8.93 -0.30
CA LYS A 94 5.29 -7.62 -0.19
C LYS A 94 5.14 -7.01 1.20
N LYS A 95 6.02 -6.06 1.49
CA LYS A 95 5.90 -5.17 2.63
C LYS A 95 5.01 -3.99 2.27
N TYR A 96 4.00 -3.74 3.08
CA TYR A 96 3.15 -2.56 2.98
C TYR A 96 3.55 -1.54 4.04
N VAL A 97 3.74 -0.31 3.62
CA VAL A 97 3.87 0.86 4.49
C VAL A 97 2.66 1.74 4.23
N VAL A 98 1.80 1.91 5.24
CA VAL A 98 0.60 2.74 5.12
C VAL A 98 0.79 3.99 5.97
N TYR A 99 0.69 5.13 5.36
CA TYR A 99 0.59 6.40 6.05
C TYR A 99 -0.87 6.77 6.22
N TYR A 100 -1.30 6.89 7.47
CA TYR A 100 -2.68 7.22 7.82
C TYR A 100 -2.73 8.58 8.50
N VAL A 101 -3.44 9.54 7.87
CA VAL A 101 -3.67 10.86 8.41
C VAL A 101 -4.95 10.85 9.24
N ASP A 102 -4.84 11.20 10.51
CA ASP A 102 -5.95 11.31 11.46
C ASP A 102 -6.08 12.77 11.89
N ILE A 103 -7.15 13.42 11.44
CA ILE A 103 -7.41 14.84 11.69
C ILE A 103 -8.20 14.99 12.99
N ASN A 104 -7.84 15.97 13.81
CA ASN A 104 -8.52 16.23 15.06
C ASN A 104 -10.03 16.47 14.87
N ASP A 105 -10.84 15.84 15.70
CA ASP A 105 -12.32 15.91 15.68
C ASP A 105 -12.91 17.32 15.80
N ASN A 106 -12.14 18.27 16.33
CA ASN A 106 -12.57 19.67 16.44
C ASN A 106 -12.53 20.43 15.10
N ILE A 107 -11.90 19.87 14.05
CA ILE A 107 -11.86 20.41 12.70
C ILE A 107 -12.97 19.75 11.88
N THR A 108 -14.11 20.44 11.71
CA THR A 108 -15.31 19.81 11.15
C THR A 108 -15.75 20.35 9.78
N SER A 109 -15.34 21.58 9.41
CA SER A 109 -15.71 22.14 8.12
C SER A 109 -14.89 21.50 6.98
N ARG A 110 -15.47 21.40 5.78
CA ARG A 110 -14.74 20.90 4.61
C ARG A 110 -13.58 21.80 4.23
N GLU A 111 -13.79 23.11 4.37
CA GLU A 111 -12.82 24.15 4.05
C GLU A 111 -11.57 24.03 4.94
N ASP A 112 -11.71 23.53 6.17
CA ASP A 112 -10.62 23.39 7.13
C ASP A 112 -10.01 21.99 7.12
N THR A 113 -10.81 20.93 6.95
CA THR A 113 -10.33 19.55 7.01
C THR A 113 -9.40 19.19 5.83
N ARG A 114 -9.71 19.62 4.59
CA ARG A 114 -8.82 19.33 3.45
C ARG A 114 -7.44 19.96 3.61
N PRO A 115 -7.30 21.30 3.86
CA PRO A 115 -5.98 21.89 4.10
C PRO A 115 -5.25 21.31 5.30
N ALA A 116 -5.97 20.91 6.36
CA ALA A 116 -5.37 20.27 7.54
C ALA A 116 -4.73 18.94 7.20
N GLY A 117 -5.44 18.05 6.49
CA GLY A 117 -4.93 16.74 6.09
C GLY A 117 -3.81 16.83 5.07
N GLU A 118 -3.96 17.68 4.04
CA GLU A 118 -2.90 17.95 3.08
C GLU A 118 -1.65 18.54 3.75
N GLY A 119 -1.82 19.40 4.78
CA GLY A 119 -0.74 19.96 5.56
C GLY A 119 -0.01 18.92 6.41
N LEU A 120 -0.74 18.02 7.07
CA LEU A 120 -0.18 16.88 7.82
C LEU A 120 0.61 15.95 6.89
N ALA A 121 0.03 15.59 5.75
CA ALA A 121 0.70 14.73 4.77
C ALA A 121 1.97 15.38 4.19
N SER A 122 1.90 16.65 3.82
CA SER A 122 3.06 17.41 3.33
C SER A 122 4.17 17.54 4.38
N GLN A 123 3.81 17.68 5.66
CA GLN A 123 4.77 17.83 6.75
C GLN A 123 5.42 16.51 7.16
N PHE A 124 4.64 15.42 7.26
CA PHE A 124 5.08 14.17 7.89
C PHE A 124 5.21 13.00 6.92
N ILE A 125 4.52 12.99 5.77
CA ILE A 125 4.58 11.88 4.80
C ILE A 125 5.60 12.19 3.71
N VAL A 126 5.43 13.30 3.00
CA VAL A 126 6.25 13.65 1.83
C VAL A 126 7.77 13.58 2.10
N PRO A 127 8.32 14.10 3.23
CA PRO A 127 9.76 14.02 3.49
C PRO A 127 10.24 12.61 3.87
N ASN A 128 9.34 11.74 4.35
CA ASN A 128 9.69 10.41 4.86
C ASN A 128 9.51 9.29 3.83
N ILE A 129 8.74 9.52 2.76
CA ILE A 129 8.37 8.50 1.78
C ILE A 129 9.58 7.76 1.19
N LYS A 130 10.63 8.52 0.85
CA LYS A 130 11.82 7.98 0.20
C LYS A 130 12.65 7.08 1.13
N SER A 131 12.55 7.27 2.45
CA SER A 131 13.28 6.43 3.42
C SER A 131 12.76 5.01 3.49
N ASP A 132 11.51 4.77 3.10
CA ASP A 132 10.91 3.44 3.03
C ASP A 132 11.26 2.71 1.73
N ASN A 133 11.86 3.41 0.76
CA ASN A 133 12.27 2.88 -0.53
C ASN A 133 11.16 2.13 -1.28
N PRO A 134 9.94 2.71 -1.40
CA PRO A 134 8.85 2.04 -2.10
C PRO A 134 9.12 1.97 -3.60
N PHE A 135 8.75 0.85 -4.24
CA PHE A 135 8.74 0.77 -5.70
C PHE A 135 7.49 1.42 -6.29
N ILE A 136 6.43 1.58 -5.48
CA ILE A 136 5.17 2.21 -5.85
C ILE A 136 4.51 2.86 -4.62
N VAL A 137 3.94 4.03 -4.84
CA VAL A 137 3.07 4.74 -3.88
C VAL A 137 1.69 4.86 -4.50
N VAL A 138 0.63 4.58 -3.74
CA VAL A 138 -0.77 4.81 -4.14
C VAL A 138 -1.44 5.72 -3.13
N ASP A 139 -1.83 6.91 -3.58
CA ASP A 139 -2.65 7.86 -2.83
C ASP A 139 -4.12 7.52 -3.09
N ILE A 140 -4.89 7.22 -2.03
CA ILE A 140 -6.23 6.63 -2.13
C ILE A 140 -7.27 7.62 -1.65
N HIS A 141 -8.31 7.83 -2.49
CA HIS A 141 -9.35 8.83 -2.30
C HIS A 141 -10.75 8.34 -2.68
N GLU A 142 -11.74 9.17 -2.38
CA GLU A 142 -13.11 9.04 -2.89
C GLU A 142 -13.50 10.26 -3.71
N ILE A 143 -14.07 10.02 -4.87
CA ILE A 143 -14.55 11.05 -5.79
C ILE A 143 -16.07 11.11 -5.82
N ASP A 144 -16.61 12.29 -6.10
CA ASP A 144 -18.05 12.48 -6.30
C ASP A 144 -18.55 11.69 -7.52
N ALA A 145 -19.69 11.02 -7.36
CA ALA A 145 -20.29 10.18 -8.40
C ALA A 145 -20.72 10.93 -9.68
N THR A 146 -20.71 12.26 -9.68
CA THR A 146 -21.00 13.09 -10.86
C THR A 146 -19.85 13.15 -11.86
N TYR A 147 -18.65 12.72 -11.49
CA TYR A 147 -17.54 12.62 -12.41
C TYR A 147 -17.73 11.47 -13.42
N GLU A 148 -17.11 11.59 -14.60
CA GLU A 148 -17.27 10.66 -15.73
C GLU A 148 -16.94 9.21 -15.34
N TYR A 149 -15.92 9.02 -14.49
CA TYR A 149 -15.52 7.72 -13.96
C TYR A 149 -15.61 7.73 -12.44
N ALA A 150 -16.33 6.76 -11.90
CA ALA A 150 -16.54 6.63 -10.46
C ALA A 150 -15.44 5.87 -9.74
N ASN A 151 -14.76 4.97 -10.47
CA ASN A 151 -13.60 4.22 -9.96
C ASN A 151 -12.51 4.27 -11.02
N PHE A 152 -11.36 4.82 -10.67
CA PHE A 152 -10.24 4.91 -11.61
C PHE A 152 -8.89 4.99 -10.90
N ILE A 153 -7.85 4.71 -11.66
CA ILE A 153 -6.45 4.85 -11.25
C ILE A 153 -5.64 5.53 -12.35
N TYR A 154 -4.67 6.33 -12.00
CA TYR A 154 -3.73 6.90 -12.96
C TYR A 154 -2.36 7.22 -12.35
N SER A 155 -1.37 7.39 -13.22
CA SER A 155 -0.01 7.75 -12.82
C SER A 155 0.17 9.25 -12.71
N ILE A 156 0.47 9.74 -11.52
CA ILE A 156 0.86 11.14 -11.28
C ILE A 156 2.25 11.43 -11.85
N SER A 157 3.17 10.49 -11.73
CA SER A 157 4.54 10.64 -12.24
C SER A 157 4.61 10.68 -13.77
N ASN A 158 3.54 10.30 -14.46
CA ASN A 158 3.42 10.27 -15.93
C ASN A 158 4.66 9.64 -16.63
N THR A 159 5.28 8.66 -15.96
CA THR A 159 6.36 7.85 -16.51
C THR A 159 5.80 6.63 -17.23
N THR A 160 6.57 6.05 -18.14
CA THR A 160 6.18 4.77 -18.77
C THR A 160 5.88 3.70 -17.73
N GLU A 161 6.75 3.56 -16.74
CA GLU A 161 6.60 2.61 -15.63
C GLU A 161 5.31 2.85 -14.84
N GLY A 162 5.05 4.11 -14.44
CA GLY A 162 3.84 4.45 -13.70
C GLY A 162 2.56 4.19 -14.49
N ASN A 163 2.57 4.51 -15.78
CA ASN A 163 1.42 4.24 -16.66
C ASN A 163 1.17 2.74 -16.85
N GLU A 164 2.24 1.92 -16.99
CA GLU A 164 2.12 0.46 -17.08
C GLU A 164 1.59 -0.15 -15.79
N TYR A 165 2.02 0.32 -14.61
CA TYR A 165 1.44 -0.13 -13.33
C TYR A 165 -0.03 0.27 -13.20
N ALA A 166 -0.37 1.52 -13.54
CA ALA A 166 -1.76 1.97 -13.50
C ALA A 166 -2.65 1.11 -14.42
N GLN A 167 -2.18 0.79 -15.63
CA GLN A 167 -2.90 -0.09 -16.56
C GLN A 167 -3.05 -1.50 -15.99
N GLU A 168 -1.96 -2.10 -15.48
CA GLU A 168 -1.98 -3.46 -14.94
C GLU A 168 -2.94 -3.59 -13.75
N ILE A 169 -2.97 -2.59 -12.86
CA ILE A 169 -3.90 -2.56 -11.74
C ILE A 169 -5.33 -2.38 -12.25
N ALA A 170 -5.56 -1.41 -13.13
CA ALA A 170 -6.90 -1.11 -13.68
C ALA A 170 -7.54 -2.36 -14.31
N GLU A 171 -6.78 -3.11 -15.12
CA GLU A 171 -7.24 -4.35 -15.74
C GLU A 171 -7.55 -5.46 -14.72
N LYS A 172 -6.76 -5.55 -13.64
CA LYS A 172 -6.95 -6.59 -12.61
C LYS A 172 -8.16 -6.37 -11.71
N ILE A 173 -8.50 -5.10 -11.44
CA ILE A 173 -9.59 -4.76 -10.52
C ILE A 173 -10.82 -4.17 -11.23
N ASP A 174 -10.83 -4.18 -12.56
CA ASP A 174 -11.93 -3.70 -13.41
C ASP A 174 -12.33 -2.24 -13.11
N VAL A 175 -11.34 -1.35 -13.10
CA VAL A 175 -11.54 0.09 -12.97
C VAL A 175 -10.99 0.83 -14.19
N ALA A 176 -11.39 2.08 -14.38
CA ALA A 176 -10.87 2.89 -15.48
C ALA A 176 -9.40 3.30 -15.24
N GLN A 177 -8.60 3.32 -16.29
CA GLN A 177 -7.36 4.12 -16.30
C GLN A 177 -7.70 5.50 -16.87
N PHE A 178 -7.72 6.51 -16.04
CA PHE A 178 -8.22 7.82 -16.44
C PHE A 178 -7.36 8.93 -15.82
N ASN A 179 -6.80 9.82 -16.64
CA ASN A 179 -6.00 10.96 -16.18
C ASN A 179 -6.91 12.05 -15.62
N PHE A 180 -6.93 12.14 -14.30
CA PHE A 180 -7.63 13.17 -13.57
C PHE A 180 -6.70 14.36 -13.29
N THR A 181 -7.10 15.56 -13.68
CA THR A 181 -6.26 16.78 -13.60
C THR A 181 -6.77 17.80 -12.60
N GLU A 182 -7.83 17.48 -11.87
CA GLU A 182 -8.46 18.37 -10.90
C GLU A 182 -8.13 17.96 -9.46
N GLY A 183 -8.14 18.92 -8.54
CA GLY A 183 -7.97 18.70 -7.12
C GLY A 183 -6.67 19.24 -6.53
N THR A 184 -6.63 19.37 -5.20
CA THR A 184 -5.52 20.00 -4.47
C THR A 184 -4.55 19.00 -3.86
N SER A 185 -5.00 17.78 -3.55
CA SER A 185 -4.15 16.73 -2.97
C SER A 185 -2.96 16.38 -3.87
N PRO A 186 -3.14 16.21 -5.20
CA PRO A 186 -2.01 15.96 -6.08
C PRO A 186 -0.91 17.03 -5.98
N GLU A 187 -1.28 18.32 -5.89
CA GLU A 187 -0.28 19.39 -5.84
C GLU A 187 0.54 19.43 -4.56
N LYS A 188 -0.04 19.04 -3.43
CA LYS A 188 0.61 19.15 -2.11
C LYS A 188 1.24 17.86 -1.61
N VAL A 189 0.82 16.72 -2.10
CA VAL A 189 1.25 15.41 -1.63
C VAL A 189 1.78 14.55 -2.77
N THR A 190 0.92 14.14 -3.68
CA THR A 190 1.23 13.14 -4.70
C THR A 190 2.28 13.60 -5.70
N ILE A 191 2.17 14.84 -6.21
CA ILE A 191 3.18 15.43 -7.11
C ILE A 191 4.53 15.62 -6.42
N PRO A 192 4.64 16.22 -5.21
CA PRO A 192 5.90 16.30 -4.49
C PRO A 192 6.57 14.93 -4.18
N ILE A 193 5.79 13.86 -4.02
CA ILE A 193 6.32 12.50 -3.90
C ILE A 193 6.89 12.03 -5.24
N ALA A 194 6.12 12.20 -6.33
CA ALA A 194 6.57 11.84 -7.68
C ALA A 194 7.83 12.59 -8.11
N GLU A 195 7.95 13.88 -7.76
CA GLU A 195 9.14 14.69 -8.02
C GLU A 195 10.41 14.19 -7.31
N GLN A 196 10.27 13.37 -6.27
CA GLN A 196 11.39 12.69 -5.63
C GLN A 196 11.88 11.47 -6.43
N GLY A 197 11.24 11.17 -7.57
CA GLY A 197 11.57 10.02 -8.43
C GLY A 197 10.91 8.72 -7.97
N VAL A 198 9.85 8.78 -7.17
CA VAL A 198 9.08 7.63 -6.73
C VAL A 198 7.88 7.46 -7.66
N THR A 199 7.64 6.23 -8.16
CA THR A 199 6.45 5.93 -8.95
C THR A 199 5.21 6.09 -8.09
N THR A 200 4.36 7.06 -8.47
CA THR A 200 3.23 7.49 -7.65
C THR A 200 1.95 7.45 -8.48
N LEU A 201 0.95 6.75 -7.96
CA LEU A 201 -0.39 6.61 -8.53
C LEU A 201 -1.41 7.29 -7.62
N LEU A 202 -2.52 7.72 -8.22
CA LEU A 202 -3.71 8.13 -7.51
C LEU A 202 -4.83 7.14 -7.84
N PHE A 203 -5.52 6.68 -6.81
CA PHE A 203 -6.68 5.80 -6.92
C PHE A 203 -7.91 6.48 -6.32
N GLU A 204 -8.98 6.49 -7.08
CA GLU A 204 -10.27 7.07 -6.69
C GLU A 204 -11.38 6.03 -6.74
N THR A 205 -12.25 6.04 -5.74
CA THR A 205 -13.49 5.27 -5.75
C THR A 205 -14.68 6.18 -5.50
N SER A 206 -15.89 5.76 -5.90
CA SER A 206 -17.05 6.61 -5.76
C SER A 206 -17.51 6.78 -4.31
N THR A 207 -17.85 8.01 -3.93
CA THR A 207 -18.46 8.33 -2.62
C THR A 207 -19.78 7.60 -2.38
N ILE A 208 -20.53 7.22 -3.43
CA ILE A 208 -21.83 6.52 -3.31
C ILE A 208 -21.71 5.02 -3.22
N ASN A 209 -20.53 4.43 -3.44
CA ASN A 209 -20.34 3.00 -3.26
C ASN A 209 -20.61 2.63 -1.79
N SER A 210 -21.29 1.52 -1.57
CA SER A 210 -21.51 0.98 -0.24
C SER A 210 -20.16 0.58 0.42
N TYR A 211 -20.15 0.47 1.73
CA TYR A 211 -18.95 0.03 2.44
C TYR A 211 -18.50 -1.38 2.01
N ASP A 212 -19.42 -2.29 1.75
CA ASP A 212 -19.11 -3.64 1.27
C ASP A 212 -18.44 -3.61 -0.12
N GLU A 213 -18.93 -2.77 -1.04
CA GLU A 213 -18.29 -2.57 -2.35
C GLU A 213 -16.89 -1.98 -2.19
N LYS A 214 -16.68 -1.05 -1.24
CA LYS A 214 -15.36 -0.49 -0.94
C LYS A 214 -14.41 -1.53 -0.32
N MET A 215 -14.91 -2.44 0.53
CA MET A 215 -14.14 -3.58 1.05
C MET A 215 -13.69 -4.52 -0.07
N ASP A 216 -14.58 -4.84 -1.01
CA ASP A 216 -14.26 -5.69 -2.16
C ASP A 216 -13.21 -5.04 -3.06
N VAL A 217 -13.35 -3.75 -3.34
CA VAL A 217 -12.38 -2.97 -4.12
C VAL A 217 -11.04 -2.86 -3.38
N ALA A 218 -11.04 -2.58 -2.07
CA ALA A 218 -9.83 -2.51 -1.26
C ALA A 218 -9.08 -3.85 -1.27
N ARG A 219 -9.78 -4.97 -1.11
CA ARG A 219 -9.22 -6.31 -1.17
C ARG A 219 -8.61 -6.61 -2.53
N SER A 220 -9.34 -6.28 -3.60
CA SER A 220 -8.87 -6.46 -4.98
C SER A 220 -7.63 -5.62 -5.27
N LEU A 221 -7.60 -4.37 -4.82
CA LEU A 221 -6.46 -3.46 -4.96
C LEU A 221 -5.22 -3.99 -4.24
N ILE A 222 -5.35 -4.44 -2.98
CA ILE A 222 -4.25 -5.00 -2.20
C ILE A 222 -3.66 -6.22 -2.93
N TYR A 223 -4.50 -7.15 -3.40
CA TYR A 223 -4.00 -8.32 -4.15
C TYR A 223 -3.42 -7.96 -5.51
N ALA A 224 -3.97 -6.97 -6.21
CA ALA A 224 -3.38 -6.48 -7.45
C ALA A 224 -1.98 -5.93 -7.20
N LEU A 225 -1.80 -5.12 -6.15
CA LEU A 225 -0.51 -4.56 -5.74
C LEU A 225 0.48 -5.65 -5.27
N ASP A 226 0.01 -6.65 -4.53
CA ASP A 226 0.85 -7.75 -4.05
C ASP A 226 1.38 -8.62 -5.20
N ASN A 227 0.65 -8.69 -6.31
CA ASN A 227 1.04 -9.43 -7.51
C ASN A 227 1.86 -8.59 -8.53
N LEU A 228 2.01 -7.28 -8.34
CA LEU A 228 2.87 -6.47 -9.22
C LEU A 228 4.32 -6.90 -9.09
N GLN A 229 5.06 -6.82 -10.20
CA GLN A 229 6.50 -7.05 -10.19
C GLN A 229 7.22 -5.70 -10.32
N PRO A 230 8.13 -5.35 -9.38
CA PRO A 230 8.98 -4.18 -9.55
C PRO A 230 9.73 -4.23 -10.88
N ARG A 231 9.67 -3.18 -11.69
CA ARG A 231 10.27 -3.18 -13.05
C ARG A 231 11.78 -3.36 -13.03
N TRP A 232 12.46 -2.88 -11.99
CA TRP A 232 13.90 -3.14 -11.80
C TRP A 232 14.23 -4.64 -11.67
N ALA A 233 13.30 -5.46 -11.15
CA ALA A 233 13.48 -6.90 -11.06
C ALA A 233 13.46 -7.57 -12.45
N LEU A 234 12.66 -7.04 -13.39
CA LEU A 234 12.63 -7.53 -14.78
C LEU A 234 13.94 -7.25 -15.52
N TRP A 235 14.56 -6.10 -15.28
CA TRP A 235 15.86 -5.77 -15.87
C TRP A 235 17.00 -6.67 -15.38
N LYS A 236 16.97 -7.10 -14.12
CA LYS A 236 17.93 -8.09 -13.59
C LYS A 236 17.81 -9.45 -14.28
N GLN A 237 16.59 -9.88 -14.62
CA GLN A 237 16.37 -11.17 -15.31
C GLN A 237 16.79 -11.13 -16.79
N ILE A 238 16.71 -9.97 -17.44
CA ILE A 238 17.07 -9.81 -18.86
C ILE A 238 18.56 -9.54 -19.05
N GLY A 239 19.25 -9.01 -18.02
CA GLY A 239 20.67 -8.64 -18.05
C GLY A 239 21.66 -9.75 -17.71
N GLU A 240 21.20 -10.97 -17.41
CA GLU A 240 22.03 -12.17 -17.25
C GLU A 240 22.21 -12.90 -18.60
N PHE A 241 22.92 -12.26 -19.52
CA PHE A 241 23.48 -12.87 -20.73
C PHE A 241 24.99 -12.59 -20.77
#